data_1f759cb417a187a2999b409f0c4792e3
#
_entry.id   1f759cb417a187a2999b409f0c4792e3
#
_cell.length_a   1.000
_cell.length_b   1.000
_cell.length_c   1.000
_cell.angle_alpha   90.00
_cell.angle_beta   90.00
_cell.angle_gamma   90.00
#
_symmetry.space_group_name_H-M   'P 1'
#
loop_
_entity.id
_entity.type
_entity.pdbx_description
1 polymer ?
#
loop_
_entity_poly.entity_id
_entity_poly.type
_entity_poly.pdbx_seq_one_letter_code
_entity_poly.pdbx_strand_id
1 'polypeptide(L)'
;NMKNFIIIGAISMALFSCSQPEPKTEAATGQDFIGSIIQNDSTRVSFNVHLEENTLTFYNGIQESFEVVLSGEDTLRGTFPVFASDLWLVAKEDGFEGEYYRTDANNYRLPLELAPGGMTYEQSPSEFSGQYAITRYLGEGIEKPALLQLDKKDGVLVGTIATSTGDSRFMTGYEVEGGFELMGFDGRFIYKVRATVSDSTIEGHVWAGMTGYYSFSGIADDNATLEDPEEMSSLREDYTHIEWHLPGLDGDTVHFDSRTITKPTILAIQGSWCPNCMDEGRVLDQYYREFEGAIDVFGLSYEYSGTLEKA
;
A
#
# COMPACT_ATOMS: atom_id res chain seq x y z
N ASN A 1 29.53 -86.03 33.23
CA ASN A 1 28.10 -85.86 32.92
C ASN A 1 27.66 -84.51 33.25
N MET A 2 27.77 -83.62 32.29
CA MET A 2 27.41 -82.22 32.39
C MET A 2 26.05 -82.05 31.71
N LYS A 3 25.06 -81.50 32.44
CA LYS A 3 23.77 -81.10 31.92
C LYS A 3 23.83 -79.65 31.59
N ASN A 4 23.68 -79.35 30.30
CA ASN A 4 23.54 -77.96 29.82
C ASN A 4 22.15 -77.47 30.10
N PHE A 5 22.07 -76.32 30.81
CA PHE A 5 20.85 -75.51 30.95
C PHE A 5 20.92 -74.37 29.92
N ILE A 6 19.98 -74.33 29.01
CA ILE A 6 19.78 -73.20 28.10
C ILE A 6 18.75 -72.29 28.73
N ILE A 7 19.16 -71.06 29.08
CA ILE A 7 18.28 -69.95 29.51
C ILE A 7 17.94 -69.13 28.28
N ILE A 8 16.68 -69.19 27.87
CA ILE A 8 16.13 -68.30 26.82
C ILE A 8 15.73 -66.99 27.48
N GLY A 9 16.54 -65.96 27.31
CA GLY A 9 16.17 -64.57 27.74
C GLY A 9 15.31 -63.91 26.66
N ALA A 10 14.07 -63.63 26.99
CA ALA A 10 13.19 -62.78 26.18
C ALA A 10 13.63 -61.28 26.25
N ILE A 11 14.18 -60.77 25.16
CA ILE A 11 14.48 -59.34 25.04
C ILE A 11 13.21 -58.65 24.59
N SER A 12 12.56 -57.91 25.51
CA SER A 12 11.49 -56.99 25.20
C SER A 12 12.09 -55.73 24.54
N MET A 13 11.96 -55.62 23.22
CA MET A 13 12.22 -54.37 22.51
C MET A 13 11.10 -53.37 22.83
N ALA A 14 11.37 -52.44 23.72
CA ALA A 14 10.56 -51.22 23.85
C ALA A 14 10.87 -50.31 22.65
N LEU A 15 9.92 -50.22 21.73
CA LEU A 15 9.94 -49.24 20.67
C LEU A 15 9.69 -47.84 21.30
N PHE A 16 10.76 -47.12 21.62
CA PHE A 16 10.70 -45.71 21.83
C PHE A 16 10.47 -45.05 20.46
N SER A 17 9.21 -44.71 20.19
CA SER A 17 8.89 -43.75 19.12
C SER A 17 9.42 -42.39 19.55
N CYS A 18 10.63 -42.05 19.13
CA CYS A 18 11.05 -40.65 19.12
C CYS A 18 10.23 -39.94 18.05
N SER A 19 9.16 -39.25 18.43
CA SER A 19 8.64 -38.17 17.62
C SER A 19 9.76 -37.14 17.51
N GLN A 20 10.37 -37.05 16.33
CA GLN A 20 11.22 -35.91 16.01
C GLN A 20 10.34 -34.64 16.15
N PRO A 21 10.80 -33.62 16.87
CA PRO A 21 10.13 -32.32 16.80
C PRO A 21 10.15 -31.89 15.33
N GLU A 22 9.00 -31.55 14.81
CA GLU A 22 8.90 -30.88 13.50
C GLU A 22 9.90 -29.72 13.46
N PRO A 23 10.59 -29.51 12.33
CA PRO A 23 11.58 -28.45 12.24
C PRO A 23 10.88 -27.13 12.54
N LYS A 24 11.29 -26.45 13.60
CA LYS A 24 10.94 -25.05 13.80
C LYS A 24 11.39 -24.33 12.53
N THR A 25 10.47 -23.73 11.84
CA THR A 25 10.78 -22.91 10.67
C THR A 25 11.53 -21.69 11.19
N GLU A 26 12.87 -21.77 11.25
CA GLU A 26 13.69 -20.57 11.36
C GLU A 26 13.41 -19.77 10.10
N ALA A 27 12.98 -18.51 10.27
CA ALA A 27 12.83 -17.60 9.16
C ALA A 27 14.15 -17.57 8.37
N ALA A 28 14.09 -17.93 7.09
CA ALA A 28 15.28 -17.90 6.24
C ALA A 28 15.76 -16.45 6.16
N THR A 29 16.99 -16.19 6.59
CA THR A 29 17.56 -14.84 6.56
C THR A 29 18.09 -14.54 5.17
N GLY A 30 17.76 -13.33 4.64
CA GLY A 30 18.25 -12.86 3.35
C GLY A 30 17.63 -13.54 2.14
N GLN A 31 16.31 -13.79 2.17
CA GLN A 31 15.59 -14.41 1.06
C GLN A 31 14.63 -13.46 0.37
N ASP A 32 14.65 -13.48 -0.98
CA ASP A 32 13.73 -12.72 -1.82
C ASP A 32 12.48 -13.53 -2.17
N PHE A 33 11.35 -12.82 -2.20
CA PHE A 33 10.05 -13.36 -2.56
C PHE A 33 9.33 -12.43 -3.55
N ILE A 34 8.49 -13.04 -4.36
CA ILE A 34 7.41 -12.34 -5.06
C ILE A 34 6.18 -12.40 -4.16
N GLY A 35 5.81 -11.26 -3.58
CA GLY A 35 4.56 -11.08 -2.87
C GLY A 35 3.40 -10.89 -3.85
N SER A 36 2.25 -11.47 -3.56
CA SER A 36 1.02 -11.31 -4.36
C SER A 36 -0.19 -11.15 -3.46
N ILE A 37 -0.89 -10.03 -3.59
CA ILE A 37 -2.22 -9.85 -3.01
C ILE A 37 -3.26 -10.20 -4.06
N ILE A 38 -4.17 -11.12 -3.73
CA ILE A 38 -5.19 -11.63 -4.64
C ILE A 38 -6.48 -10.87 -4.40
N GLN A 39 -6.84 -9.99 -5.34
CA GLN A 39 -8.05 -9.16 -5.25
C GLN A 39 -9.30 -9.95 -5.64
N ASN A 40 -9.17 -10.86 -6.62
CA ASN A 40 -10.21 -11.80 -7.06
C ASN A 40 -9.58 -12.95 -7.85
N ASP A 41 -10.37 -13.89 -8.32
CA ASP A 41 -9.89 -15.11 -9.01
C ASP A 41 -8.97 -14.85 -10.21
N SER A 42 -9.03 -13.66 -10.81
CA SER A 42 -8.27 -13.31 -12.02
C SER A 42 -7.31 -12.13 -11.84
N THR A 43 -7.36 -11.44 -10.70
CA THR A 43 -6.60 -10.21 -10.49
C THR A 43 -5.74 -10.30 -9.25
N ARG A 44 -4.44 -10.13 -9.46
CA ARG A 44 -3.45 -10.04 -8.37
C ARG A 44 -2.55 -8.82 -8.57
N VAL A 45 -2.11 -8.27 -7.46
CA VAL A 45 -1.09 -7.22 -7.40
C VAL A 45 0.17 -7.87 -6.84
N SER A 46 1.24 -7.86 -7.65
CA SER A 46 2.50 -8.49 -7.29
C SER A 46 3.58 -7.44 -7.05
N PHE A 47 4.47 -7.73 -6.11
CA PHE A 47 5.55 -6.85 -5.67
C PHE A 47 6.72 -7.67 -5.12
N ASN A 48 7.89 -7.07 -5.03
CA ASN A 48 9.04 -7.71 -4.40
C ASN A 48 8.95 -7.61 -2.88
N VAL A 49 9.40 -8.65 -2.20
CA VAL A 49 9.53 -8.72 -0.74
C VAL A 49 10.87 -9.34 -0.40
N HIS A 50 11.58 -8.75 0.54
CA HIS A 50 12.81 -9.31 1.11
C HIS A 50 12.56 -9.69 2.57
N LEU A 51 12.90 -10.91 2.94
CA LEU A 51 12.85 -11.35 4.33
C LEU A 51 14.28 -11.44 4.87
N GLU A 52 14.57 -10.68 5.91
CA GLU A 52 15.81 -10.78 6.67
C GLU A 52 15.49 -10.91 8.16
N GLU A 53 15.99 -11.96 8.79
CA GLU A 53 15.66 -12.34 10.17
C GLU A 53 14.13 -12.46 10.37
N ASN A 54 13.52 -11.50 10.99
CA ASN A 54 12.07 -11.43 11.22
C ASN A 54 11.43 -10.18 10.59
N THR A 55 12.10 -9.54 9.64
CA THR A 55 11.63 -8.32 8.99
C THR A 55 11.35 -8.57 7.52
N LEU A 56 10.13 -8.30 7.10
CA LEU A 56 9.74 -8.23 5.69
C LEU A 56 9.91 -6.80 5.20
N THR A 57 10.76 -6.60 4.20
CA THR A 57 10.82 -5.36 3.43
C THR A 57 9.97 -5.52 2.18
N PHE A 58 8.91 -4.76 2.09
CA PHE A 58 8.04 -4.68 0.91
C PHE A 58 8.55 -3.58 -0.02
N TYR A 59 8.58 -3.87 -1.31
CA TYR A 59 8.97 -2.89 -2.33
C TYR A 59 7.76 -2.53 -3.19
N ASN A 60 7.32 -1.28 -3.08
CA ASN A 60 6.30 -0.74 -3.98
C ASN A 60 6.97 -0.31 -5.30
N GLY A 61 7.15 -1.29 -6.18
CA GLY A 61 7.93 -1.14 -7.40
C GLY A 61 9.39 -0.77 -7.13
N ILE A 62 9.87 0.26 -7.82
CA ILE A 62 11.23 0.81 -7.68
C ILE A 62 11.25 2.14 -6.92
N GLN A 63 10.13 2.60 -6.40
CA GLN A 63 9.98 3.97 -5.93
C GLN A 63 9.92 4.09 -4.41
N GLU A 64 9.42 3.07 -3.71
CA GLU A 64 9.20 3.10 -2.27
C GLU A 64 9.43 1.72 -1.66
N SER A 65 9.84 1.68 -0.39
CA SER A 65 9.87 0.47 0.42
C SER A 65 9.44 0.76 1.85
N PHE A 66 8.93 -0.26 2.53
CA PHE A 66 8.57 -0.19 3.94
C PHE A 66 8.76 -1.55 4.61
N GLU A 67 8.98 -1.53 5.92
CA GLU A 67 9.32 -2.71 6.70
C GLU A 67 8.16 -3.13 7.60
N VAL A 68 7.98 -4.44 7.74
CA VAL A 68 7.03 -5.07 8.65
C VAL A 68 7.77 -6.09 9.49
N VAL A 69 7.84 -5.84 10.80
CA VAL A 69 8.46 -6.78 11.74
C VAL A 69 7.48 -7.90 12.07
N LEU A 70 7.92 -9.13 11.90
CA LEU A 70 7.14 -10.33 12.15
C LEU A 70 7.33 -10.83 13.58
N SER A 71 6.29 -11.40 14.15
CA SER A 71 6.28 -12.08 15.44
C SER A 71 5.44 -13.36 15.37
N GLY A 72 5.72 -14.32 16.23
CA GLY A 72 5.05 -15.62 16.28
C GLY A 72 5.97 -16.76 15.89
N GLU A 73 5.48 -17.99 16.03
CA GLU A 73 6.22 -19.22 15.70
C GLU A 73 5.59 -19.93 14.49
N ASP A 74 4.44 -20.57 14.66
CA ASP A 74 3.74 -21.29 13.57
C ASP A 74 2.97 -20.36 12.64
N THR A 75 2.51 -19.25 13.17
CA THR A 75 1.82 -18.18 12.43
C THR A 75 2.56 -16.88 12.68
N LEU A 76 3.20 -16.36 11.67
CA LEU A 76 3.87 -15.08 11.71
C LEU A 76 2.83 -13.98 11.55
N ARG A 77 2.96 -12.92 12.33
CA ARG A 77 2.06 -11.75 12.31
C ARG A 77 2.88 -10.48 12.25
N GLY A 78 2.39 -9.53 11.46
CA GLY A 78 3.03 -8.23 11.33
C GLY A 78 2.01 -7.12 11.19
N THR A 79 2.34 -5.94 11.73
CA THR A 79 1.55 -4.72 11.62
C THR A 79 2.29 -3.75 10.71
N PHE A 80 1.58 -3.16 9.76
CA PHE A 80 2.13 -2.13 8.89
C PHE A 80 2.41 -0.85 9.68
N PRO A 81 3.55 -0.21 9.47
CA PRO A 81 4.05 0.84 10.40
C PRO A 81 3.20 2.10 10.45
N VAL A 82 2.50 2.44 9.37
CA VAL A 82 1.76 3.70 9.25
C VAL A 82 0.26 3.47 9.25
N PHE A 83 -0.19 2.39 8.61
CA PHE A 83 -1.60 2.17 8.35
C PHE A 83 -2.24 1.18 9.32
N ALA A 84 -3.53 1.31 9.54
CA ALA A 84 -4.33 0.35 10.28
C ALA A 84 -4.53 -0.94 9.44
N SER A 85 -3.42 -1.61 9.15
CA SER A 85 -3.33 -2.82 8.35
C SER A 85 -2.37 -3.80 8.99
N ASP A 86 -2.71 -5.07 8.93
CA ASP A 86 -1.92 -6.17 9.44
C ASP A 86 -1.80 -7.28 8.40
N LEU A 87 -0.89 -8.20 8.65
CA LEU A 87 -0.80 -9.47 7.92
C LEU A 87 -0.63 -10.65 8.88
N TRP A 88 -0.97 -11.83 8.41
CA TRP A 88 -0.48 -13.06 8.97
C TRP A 88 0.00 -13.99 7.86
N LEU A 89 0.98 -14.84 8.18
CA LEU A 89 1.61 -15.79 7.25
C LEU A 89 1.86 -17.12 7.93
N VAL A 90 1.69 -18.20 7.19
CA VAL A 90 2.07 -19.57 7.57
C VAL A 90 3.05 -20.08 6.53
N ALA A 91 4.15 -20.68 6.98
CA ALA A 91 5.14 -21.27 6.09
C ALA A 91 4.55 -22.44 5.30
N LYS A 92 4.94 -22.54 4.04
CA LYS A 92 4.64 -23.62 3.11
C LYS A 92 5.94 -24.23 2.60
N GLU A 93 5.84 -25.32 1.85
CA GLU A 93 6.99 -25.96 1.22
C GLU A 93 7.79 -24.98 0.36
N ASP A 94 7.07 -24.13 -0.39
CA ASP A 94 7.62 -23.14 -1.32
C ASP A 94 7.18 -21.71 -0.94
N GLY A 95 7.51 -21.23 0.27
CA GLY A 95 7.24 -19.84 0.66
C GLY A 95 6.22 -19.69 1.78
N PHE A 96 5.31 -18.72 1.66
CA PHE A 96 4.30 -18.42 2.69
C PHE A 96 2.93 -18.15 2.06
N GLU A 97 1.89 -18.55 2.80
CA GLU A 97 0.50 -18.18 2.51
C GLU A 97 -0.13 -17.52 3.73
N GLY A 98 -1.02 -16.57 3.51
CA GLY A 98 -1.73 -15.89 4.58
C GLY A 98 -2.72 -14.85 4.07
N GLU A 99 -2.89 -13.80 4.85
CA GLU A 99 -3.79 -12.71 4.51
C GLU A 99 -3.17 -11.35 4.87
N TYR A 100 -3.43 -10.39 4.02
CA TYR A 100 -3.40 -8.97 4.32
C TYR A 100 -4.80 -8.53 4.75
N TYR A 101 -4.94 -7.77 5.82
CA TYR A 101 -6.23 -7.27 6.27
C TYR A 101 -6.14 -5.88 6.90
N ARG A 102 -7.26 -5.14 6.81
CA ARG A 102 -7.38 -3.84 7.42
C ARG A 102 -8.10 -3.95 8.76
N THR A 103 -7.55 -3.29 9.79
CA THR A 103 -8.13 -3.29 11.14
C THR A 103 -9.17 -2.17 11.34
N ASP A 104 -9.19 -1.18 10.45
CA ASP A 104 -10.14 -0.06 10.43
C ASP A 104 -11.36 -0.30 9.52
N ALA A 105 -11.44 -1.46 8.87
CA ALA A 105 -12.52 -1.82 7.97
C ALA A 105 -13.08 -3.20 8.28
N ASN A 106 -14.40 -3.32 8.31
CA ASN A 106 -15.06 -4.61 8.52
C ASN A 106 -14.88 -5.52 7.29
N ASN A 107 -14.47 -6.76 7.54
CA ASN A 107 -14.34 -7.82 6.51
C ASN A 107 -13.39 -7.49 5.34
N TYR A 108 -12.46 -6.56 5.50
CA TYR A 108 -11.46 -6.28 4.49
C TYR A 108 -10.27 -7.22 4.67
N ARG A 109 -10.29 -8.36 3.95
CA ARG A 109 -9.27 -9.39 3.97
C ARG A 109 -8.98 -9.86 2.56
N LEU A 110 -7.72 -9.96 2.22
CA LEU A 110 -7.25 -10.41 0.92
C LEU A 110 -6.18 -11.47 1.11
N PRO A 111 -6.23 -12.59 0.37
CA PRO A 111 -5.15 -13.57 0.39
C PRO A 111 -3.82 -12.92 0.01
N LEU A 112 -2.77 -13.29 0.75
CA LEU A 112 -1.39 -12.89 0.53
C LEU A 112 -0.52 -14.13 0.38
N GLU A 113 0.20 -14.21 -0.73
CA GLU A 113 1.15 -15.27 -1.03
C GLU A 113 2.55 -14.69 -1.16
N LEU A 114 3.57 -15.38 -0.64
CA LEU A 114 4.98 -15.08 -0.87
C LEU A 114 5.62 -16.30 -1.51
N ALA A 115 5.94 -16.23 -2.79
CA ALA A 115 6.63 -17.27 -3.55
C ALA A 115 8.12 -16.93 -3.68
N PRO A 116 9.05 -17.90 -3.50
CA PRO A 116 10.48 -17.63 -3.64
C PRO A 116 10.83 -17.05 -5.01
N GLY A 117 11.67 -16.02 -5.02
CA GLY A 117 12.13 -15.34 -6.24
C GLY A 117 12.00 -13.84 -6.15
N GLY A 118 12.28 -13.15 -7.26
CA GLY A 118 12.19 -11.72 -7.40
C GLY A 118 11.58 -11.34 -8.75
N MET A 119 10.74 -10.32 -8.75
CA MET A 119 10.27 -9.69 -9.98
C MET A 119 11.39 -8.80 -10.53
N THR A 120 11.71 -8.99 -11.79
CA THR A 120 12.56 -8.06 -12.52
C THR A 120 11.67 -7.14 -13.35
N TYR A 121 11.75 -5.85 -13.08
CA TYR A 121 11.13 -4.87 -13.94
C TYR A 121 12.02 -4.71 -15.18
N GLU A 122 11.60 -5.26 -16.31
CA GLU A 122 12.32 -5.11 -17.55
C GLU A 122 12.40 -3.63 -17.93
N GLN A 123 13.54 -3.23 -18.47
CA GLN A 123 13.64 -1.91 -19.07
C GLN A 123 12.66 -1.85 -20.23
N SER A 124 11.69 -0.98 -20.10
CA SER A 124 10.70 -0.75 -21.13
C SER A 124 11.35 0.01 -22.28
N PRO A 125 11.45 -0.57 -23.47
CA PRO A 125 11.86 0.17 -24.65
C PRO A 125 10.81 1.19 -25.05
N SER A 126 9.63 1.20 -24.39
CA SER A 126 8.41 1.79 -24.90
C SER A 126 8.41 3.29 -25.03
N GLU A 127 7.54 3.65 -25.87
CA GLU A 127 7.09 5.00 -26.14
C GLU A 127 5.95 5.43 -25.16
N PHE A 128 5.56 4.57 -24.21
CA PHE A 128 4.54 4.90 -23.21
C PHE A 128 5.08 5.86 -22.17
N SER A 129 5.03 7.13 -22.48
CA SER A 129 5.38 8.23 -21.58
C SER A 129 4.46 9.41 -21.90
N GLY A 130 4.38 10.37 -20.96
CA GLY A 130 3.53 11.54 -21.12
C GLY A 130 2.21 11.42 -20.36
N GLN A 131 1.26 12.24 -20.74
CA GLN A 131 -0.01 12.39 -20.04
C GLN A 131 -1.18 12.05 -20.94
N TYR A 132 -2.18 11.37 -20.37
CA TYR A 132 -3.46 11.11 -21.00
C TYR A 132 -4.58 11.75 -20.20
N ALA A 133 -5.39 12.58 -20.87
CA ALA A 133 -6.66 13.02 -20.31
C ALA A 133 -7.66 11.88 -20.39
N ILE A 134 -8.06 11.34 -19.25
CA ILE A 134 -8.95 10.18 -19.17
C ILE A 134 -10.28 10.51 -18.52
N THR A 135 -11.33 9.82 -18.95
CA THR A 135 -12.62 9.75 -18.27
C THR A 135 -12.74 8.40 -17.59
N ARG A 136 -12.96 8.40 -16.27
CA ARG A 136 -13.21 7.21 -15.45
C ARG A 136 -14.70 6.93 -15.38
N TYR A 137 -15.10 5.69 -15.67
CA TYR A 137 -16.49 5.21 -15.62
C TYR A 137 -16.72 4.42 -14.34
N LEU A 138 -17.23 5.09 -13.31
CA LEU A 138 -17.34 4.58 -11.94
C LEU A 138 -18.62 3.75 -11.67
N GLY A 139 -19.39 3.43 -12.72
CA GLY A 139 -20.68 2.76 -12.61
C GLY A 139 -21.85 3.74 -12.46
N GLU A 140 -23.09 3.23 -12.65
CA GLU A 140 -24.34 4.01 -12.51
C GLU A 140 -24.39 5.31 -13.34
N GLY A 141 -23.62 5.37 -14.44
CA GLY A 141 -23.51 6.56 -15.28
C GLY A 141 -22.65 7.69 -14.72
N ILE A 142 -21.87 7.41 -13.66
CA ILE A 142 -20.97 8.38 -13.07
C ILE A 142 -19.67 8.41 -13.87
N GLU A 143 -19.38 9.56 -14.47
CA GLU A 143 -18.15 9.84 -15.19
C GLU A 143 -17.34 10.92 -14.45
N LYS A 144 -16.04 10.69 -14.31
CA LYS A 144 -15.13 11.64 -13.63
C LYS A 144 -13.84 11.78 -14.43
N PRO A 145 -13.36 13.02 -14.64
CA PRO A 145 -12.07 13.26 -15.27
C PRO A 145 -10.93 12.80 -14.36
N ALA A 146 -9.82 12.46 -15.00
CA ALA A 146 -8.54 12.22 -14.34
C ALA A 146 -7.40 12.36 -15.36
N LEU A 147 -6.17 12.39 -14.87
CA LEU A 147 -4.97 12.34 -15.69
C LEU A 147 -4.25 11.03 -15.39
N LEU A 148 -4.00 10.23 -16.40
CA LEU A 148 -3.06 9.12 -16.29
C LEU A 148 -1.70 9.66 -16.74
N GLN A 149 -0.74 9.66 -15.82
CA GLN A 149 0.61 10.13 -16.05
C GLN A 149 1.57 8.95 -16.07
N LEU A 150 2.37 8.86 -17.11
CA LEU A 150 3.34 7.79 -17.34
C LEU A 150 4.72 8.40 -17.51
N ASP A 151 5.72 7.77 -16.90
CA ASP A 151 7.12 8.17 -17.02
C ASP A 151 8.01 6.92 -16.98
N LYS A 152 9.31 7.13 -17.23
CA LYS A 152 10.34 6.12 -17.08
C LYS A 152 11.33 6.56 -15.99
N LYS A 153 11.42 5.76 -14.95
CA LYS A 153 12.43 5.92 -13.91
C LYS A 153 13.41 4.77 -14.01
N ASP A 154 14.69 5.10 -14.23
CA ASP A 154 15.75 4.10 -14.44
C ASP A 154 15.43 3.07 -15.55
N GLY A 155 14.69 3.50 -16.58
CA GLY A 155 14.24 2.66 -17.69
C GLY A 155 13.01 1.82 -17.42
N VAL A 156 12.47 1.85 -16.21
CA VAL A 156 11.25 1.11 -15.81
C VAL A 156 10.03 2.00 -15.94
N LEU A 157 8.94 1.45 -16.47
CA LEU A 157 7.67 2.15 -16.59
C LEU A 157 7.09 2.43 -15.20
N VAL A 158 6.78 3.68 -14.93
CA VAL A 158 6.10 4.12 -13.71
C VAL A 158 4.91 5.00 -14.08
N GLY A 159 3.93 5.09 -13.19
CA GLY A 159 2.78 5.95 -13.45
C GLY A 159 1.89 6.16 -12.24
N THR A 160 0.95 7.08 -12.40
CA THR A 160 -0.11 7.36 -11.45
C THR A 160 -1.37 7.82 -12.16
N ILE A 161 -2.53 7.70 -11.49
CA ILE A 161 -3.78 8.32 -11.93
C ILE A 161 -4.09 9.45 -10.98
N ALA A 162 -3.92 10.68 -11.45
CA ALA A 162 -4.20 11.88 -10.71
C ALA A 162 -5.67 12.32 -10.88
N THR A 163 -6.25 12.78 -9.79
CA THR A 163 -7.60 13.34 -9.72
C THR A 163 -7.56 14.67 -8.97
N SER A 164 -8.62 15.44 -9.02
CA SER A 164 -8.72 16.69 -8.26
C SER A 164 -8.61 16.51 -6.73
N THR A 165 -8.72 15.29 -6.20
CA THR A 165 -8.68 15.01 -4.75
C THR A 165 -7.50 14.16 -4.31
N GLY A 166 -6.55 13.89 -5.19
CA GLY A 166 -5.37 13.07 -4.91
C GLY A 166 -5.05 12.12 -6.06
N ASP A 167 -4.05 11.29 -5.89
CA ASP A 167 -3.59 10.35 -6.90
C ASP A 167 -3.54 8.89 -6.39
N SER A 168 -3.19 7.98 -7.28
CA SER A 168 -3.00 6.55 -6.97
C SER A 168 -1.59 6.26 -6.44
N ARG A 169 -0.83 7.27 -6.07
CA ARG A 169 0.56 7.20 -5.65
C ARG A 169 1.45 6.45 -6.66
N PHE A 170 2.40 5.72 -6.18
CA PHE A 170 3.42 5.08 -6.99
C PHE A 170 2.93 3.74 -7.53
N MET A 171 2.89 3.62 -8.85
CA MET A 171 2.70 2.35 -9.52
C MET A 171 3.87 2.08 -10.45
N THR A 172 4.31 0.85 -10.50
CA THR A 172 5.39 0.38 -11.38
C THR A 172 4.86 -0.78 -12.21
N GLY A 173 5.33 -0.90 -13.43
CA GLY A 173 4.81 -1.93 -14.30
C GLY A 173 5.69 -2.27 -15.47
N TYR A 174 5.08 -2.90 -16.44
CA TYR A 174 5.73 -3.43 -17.64
C TYR A 174 4.78 -3.36 -18.82
N GLU A 175 5.38 -3.44 -19.99
CA GLU A 175 4.63 -3.49 -21.23
C GLU A 175 4.01 -4.87 -21.43
N VAL A 176 2.83 -4.86 -22.00
CA VAL A 176 2.14 -6.04 -22.52
C VAL A 176 1.78 -5.79 -23.99
N GLU A 177 1.32 -6.83 -24.70
CA GLU A 177 0.90 -6.68 -26.08
C GLU A 177 -0.16 -5.58 -26.26
N GLY A 178 0.21 -4.53 -26.98
CA GLY A 178 -0.65 -3.39 -27.30
C GLY A 178 -0.86 -2.40 -26.14
N GLY A 179 -0.11 -2.51 -25.03
CA GLY A 179 -0.30 -1.62 -23.89
C GLY A 179 0.61 -1.90 -22.71
N PHE A 180 0.09 -1.71 -21.51
CA PHE A 180 0.88 -1.89 -20.28
C PHE A 180 0.02 -2.35 -19.09
N GLU A 181 0.70 -2.88 -18.08
CA GLU A 181 0.15 -3.09 -16.74
C GLU A 181 0.98 -2.29 -15.73
N LEU A 182 0.30 -1.63 -14.78
CA LEU A 182 0.89 -0.99 -13.61
C LEU A 182 0.33 -1.62 -12.35
N MET A 183 1.16 -1.76 -11.33
CA MET A 183 0.77 -2.27 -10.00
C MET A 183 1.40 -1.43 -8.91
N GLY A 184 0.68 -1.29 -7.79
CA GLY A 184 1.16 -0.61 -6.61
C GLY A 184 0.56 -1.19 -5.34
N PHE A 185 1.42 -1.35 -4.32
CA PHE A 185 1.03 -1.70 -2.97
C PHE A 185 1.92 -0.96 -1.97
N ASP A 186 1.35 -0.05 -1.22
CA ASP A 186 2.05 0.80 -0.25
C ASP A 186 1.73 0.47 1.22
N GLY A 187 1.12 -0.69 1.47
CA GLY A 187 0.64 -1.08 2.79
C GLY A 187 -0.83 -0.71 3.04
N ARG A 188 -1.42 0.10 2.17
CA ARG A 188 -2.82 0.54 2.26
C ARG A 188 -3.53 0.49 0.93
N PHE A 189 -3.01 1.18 -0.07
CA PHE A 189 -3.54 1.17 -1.43
C PHE A 189 -3.03 -0.05 -2.19
N ILE A 190 -3.94 -0.70 -2.89
CA ILE A 190 -3.68 -1.87 -3.72
C ILE A 190 -4.27 -1.55 -5.07
N TYR A 191 -3.43 -1.25 -6.05
CA TYR A 191 -3.86 -0.88 -7.38
C TYR A 191 -3.29 -1.81 -8.45
N LYS A 192 -4.12 -2.16 -9.41
CA LYS A 192 -3.71 -2.69 -10.71
C LYS A 192 -4.39 -1.91 -11.79
N VAL A 193 -3.60 -1.47 -12.76
CA VAL A 193 -4.07 -0.84 -13.99
C VAL A 193 -3.67 -1.73 -15.14
N ARG A 194 -4.57 -1.97 -16.09
CA ARG A 194 -4.26 -2.55 -17.39
C ARG A 194 -4.85 -1.68 -18.47
N ALA A 195 -4.01 -1.26 -19.41
CA ALA A 195 -4.41 -0.37 -20.49
C ALA A 195 -3.93 -0.86 -21.84
N THR A 196 -4.69 -0.53 -22.85
CA THR A 196 -4.35 -0.68 -24.26
C THR A 196 -4.21 0.70 -24.87
N VAL A 197 -3.16 0.91 -25.66
CA VAL A 197 -2.89 2.18 -26.33
C VAL A 197 -2.98 1.97 -27.85
N SER A 198 -3.67 2.86 -28.52
CA SER A 198 -3.77 2.85 -30.00
C SER A 198 -3.65 4.28 -30.51
N ASP A 199 -2.57 4.56 -31.20
CA ASP A 199 -2.17 5.92 -31.65
C ASP A 199 -2.17 6.90 -30.45
N SER A 200 -3.11 7.85 -30.44
CA SER A 200 -3.26 8.83 -29.36
C SER A 200 -4.36 8.47 -28.36
N THR A 201 -5.02 7.32 -28.48
CA THR A 201 -6.11 6.90 -27.61
C THR A 201 -5.66 5.85 -26.61
N ILE A 202 -6.31 5.82 -25.46
CA ILE A 202 -6.07 4.84 -24.41
C ILE A 202 -7.41 4.34 -23.86
N GLU A 203 -7.48 3.06 -23.61
CA GLU A 203 -8.58 2.43 -22.89
C GLU A 203 -8.03 1.48 -21.83
N GLY A 204 -8.70 1.35 -20.70
CA GLY A 204 -8.20 0.47 -19.66
C GLY A 204 -9.15 0.23 -18.50
N HIS A 205 -8.61 -0.54 -17.56
CA HIS A 205 -9.31 -0.99 -16.37
C HIS A 205 -8.44 -0.77 -15.15
N VAL A 206 -9.09 -0.43 -14.04
CA VAL A 206 -8.44 -0.27 -12.75
C VAL A 206 -9.14 -1.15 -11.72
N TRP A 207 -8.35 -1.94 -11.01
CA TRP A 207 -8.77 -2.67 -9.81
C TRP A 207 -8.13 -1.98 -8.60
N ALA A 208 -8.96 -1.63 -7.63
CA ALA A 208 -8.55 -0.86 -6.45
C ALA A 208 -9.04 -1.54 -5.18
N GLY A 209 -8.11 -1.95 -4.32
CA GLY A 209 -8.45 -2.64 -3.08
C GLY A 209 -9.21 -3.94 -3.30
N MET A 210 -10.12 -4.27 -2.40
CA MET A 210 -10.83 -5.55 -2.40
C MET A 210 -11.95 -5.63 -3.46
N THR A 211 -12.66 -4.53 -3.71
CA THR A 211 -13.87 -4.53 -4.54
C THR A 211 -13.93 -3.39 -5.55
N GLY A 212 -13.02 -2.45 -5.46
CA GLY A 212 -13.01 -1.30 -6.35
C GLY A 212 -12.65 -1.71 -7.79
N TYR A 213 -13.48 -1.29 -8.74
CA TYR A 213 -13.25 -1.50 -10.15
C TYR A 213 -13.87 -0.37 -10.95
N TYR A 214 -13.14 0.09 -11.93
CA TYR A 214 -13.67 1.00 -12.96
C TYR A 214 -12.90 0.84 -14.29
N SER A 215 -13.54 1.21 -15.37
CA SER A 215 -12.89 1.36 -16.67
C SER A 215 -12.61 2.84 -16.95
N PHE A 216 -11.75 3.08 -17.91
CA PHE A 216 -11.46 4.42 -18.39
C PHE A 216 -11.18 4.43 -19.88
N SER A 217 -11.36 5.57 -20.50
CA SER A 217 -10.87 5.87 -21.84
C SER A 217 -10.38 7.30 -21.92
N GLY A 218 -9.51 7.60 -22.87
CA GLY A 218 -8.94 8.93 -22.99
C GLY A 218 -8.06 9.13 -24.20
N ILE A 219 -7.42 10.27 -24.25
CA ILE A 219 -6.52 10.68 -25.31
C ILE A 219 -5.20 11.22 -24.73
N ALA A 220 -4.12 11.07 -25.46
CA ALA A 220 -2.85 11.72 -25.12
C ALA A 220 -3.01 13.24 -25.21
N ASP A 221 -2.73 13.92 -24.08
CA ASP A 221 -2.79 15.38 -23.98
C ASP A 221 -1.89 15.86 -22.83
N ASP A 222 -0.69 16.27 -23.16
CA ASP A 222 0.28 16.79 -22.19
C ASP A 222 -0.10 18.15 -21.59
N ASN A 223 -1.11 18.83 -22.16
CA ASN A 223 -1.62 20.10 -21.67
C ASN A 223 -2.91 19.99 -20.88
N ALA A 224 -3.48 18.80 -20.76
CA ALA A 224 -4.68 18.59 -19.97
C ALA A 224 -4.43 18.91 -18.49
N THR A 225 -5.39 19.59 -17.87
CA THR A 225 -5.36 19.96 -16.45
C THR A 225 -6.60 19.45 -15.75
N LEU A 226 -6.48 19.21 -14.46
CA LEU A 226 -7.62 19.00 -13.57
C LEU A 226 -8.21 20.34 -13.15
N GLU A 227 -9.35 20.29 -12.46
CA GLU A 227 -9.93 21.45 -11.80
C GLU A 227 -8.90 22.14 -10.91
N ASP A 228 -8.88 23.47 -10.94
CA ASP A 228 -7.95 24.25 -10.15
C ASP A 228 -8.19 24.01 -8.64
N PRO A 229 -7.19 23.59 -7.88
CA PRO A 229 -7.32 23.37 -6.45
C PRO A 229 -7.81 24.63 -5.69
N GLU A 230 -7.49 25.82 -6.16
CA GLU A 230 -7.95 27.08 -5.55
C GLU A 230 -9.47 27.29 -5.71
N GLU A 231 -10.09 26.70 -6.73
CA GLU A 231 -11.52 26.77 -6.96
C GLU A 231 -12.31 25.66 -6.22
N MET A 232 -11.62 24.61 -5.75
CA MET A 232 -12.25 23.46 -5.11
C MET A 232 -12.67 23.70 -3.66
N SER A 233 -12.06 24.67 -2.99
CA SER A 233 -12.28 24.93 -1.56
C SER A 233 -12.59 26.39 -1.31
N SER A 234 -13.69 26.65 -0.63
CA SER A 234 -14.09 28.00 -0.22
C SER A 234 -14.79 27.98 1.13
N LEU A 235 -14.81 29.13 1.81
CA LEU A 235 -15.72 29.28 2.94
C LEU A 235 -17.17 29.22 2.47
N ARG A 236 -18.01 28.52 3.21
CA ARG A 236 -19.44 28.56 2.96
C ARG A 236 -19.96 30.00 3.12
N GLU A 237 -21.02 30.37 2.39
CA GLU A 237 -21.56 31.70 2.33
C GLU A 237 -21.94 32.30 3.70
N ASP A 238 -22.27 31.44 4.67
CA ASP A 238 -22.66 31.83 6.03
C ASP A 238 -21.46 32.00 6.99
N TYR A 239 -20.22 31.72 6.53
CA TYR A 239 -19.00 31.86 7.32
C TYR A 239 -18.11 32.98 6.77
N THR A 240 -17.63 33.84 7.65
CA THR A 240 -16.73 34.96 7.31
C THR A 240 -15.29 34.69 7.78
N HIS A 241 -15.07 33.66 8.56
CA HIS A 241 -13.78 33.31 9.11
C HIS A 241 -13.78 31.80 9.50
N ILE A 242 -12.60 31.26 9.73
CA ILE A 242 -12.40 29.91 10.24
C ILE A 242 -12.14 29.99 11.74
N GLU A 243 -12.95 29.30 12.53
CA GLU A 243 -12.78 29.17 13.98
C GLU A 243 -13.12 27.75 14.40
N TRP A 244 -12.28 27.14 15.26
CA TRP A 244 -12.54 25.84 15.85
C TRP A 244 -11.86 25.65 17.21
N HIS A 245 -12.39 24.68 17.96
CA HIS A 245 -11.90 24.20 19.24
C HIS A 245 -11.85 22.68 19.17
N LEU A 246 -10.68 22.13 18.98
CA LEU A 246 -10.47 20.68 18.79
C LEU A 246 -9.51 20.11 19.83
N PRO A 247 -9.65 18.85 20.21
CA PRO A 247 -8.68 18.20 21.08
C PRO A 247 -7.33 18.10 20.38
N GLY A 248 -6.26 18.47 21.05
CA GLY A 248 -4.88 18.22 20.65
C GLY A 248 -4.41 16.81 21.04
N LEU A 249 -3.26 16.38 20.52
CA LEU A 249 -2.68 15.06 20.79
C LEU A 249 -2.32 14.85 22.26
N ASP A 250 -2.06 15.88 23.01
CA ASP A 250 -1.73 15.90 24.46
C ASP A 250 -2.97 15.95 25.35
N GLY A 251 -4.16 15.96 24.76
CA GLY A 251 -5.44 16.02 25.45
C GLY A 251 -5.90 17.43 25.82
N ASP A 252 -5.11 18.46 25.55
CA ASP A 252 -5.51 19.85 25.68
C ASP A 252 -6.41 20.26 24.51
N THR A 253 -7.18 21.33 24.70
CA THR A 253 -7.99 21.89 23.61
C THR A 253 -7.18 22.91 22.82
N VAL A 254 -7.00 22.68 21.53
CA VAL A 254 -6.41 23.62 20.60
C VAL A 254 -7.49 24.55 20.06
N HIS A 255 -7.24 25.85 20.17
CA HIS A 255 -8.12 26.89 19.69
C HIS A 255 -7.51 27.56 18.46
N PHE A 256 -8.28 27.75 17.42
CA PHE A 256 -7.87 28.47 16.24
C PHE A 256 -8.94 29.50 15.86
N ASP A 257 -8.50 30.69 15.49
CA ASP A 257 -9.35 31.77 14.96
C ASP A 257 -8.56 32.52 13.88
N SER A 258 -8.99 32.39 12.64
CA SER A 258 -8.31 33.02 11.50
C SER A 258 -8.23 34.55 11.57
N ARG A 259 -9.04 35.17 12.41
CA ARG A 259 -9.00 36.66 12.66
C ARG A 259 -7.80 37.08 13.51
N THR A 260 -7.16 36.13 14.18
CA THR A 260 -6.03 36.40 15.11
C THR A 260 -4.67 36.00 14.54
N ILE A 261 -4.63 35.43 13.35
CA ILE A 261 -3.37 35.00 12.72
C ILE A 261 -2.52 36.21 12.35
N THR A 262 -1.22 36.11 12.62
CA THR A 262 -0.25 37.19 12.37
C THR A 262 0.85 36.78 11.38
N LYS A 263 0.87 35.54 10.95
CA LYS A 263 1.82 34.96 9.98
C LYS A 263 1.10 33.97 9.06
N PRO A 264 1.70 33.61 7.92
CA PRO A 264 1.12 32.59 7.05
C PRO A 264 0.82 31.31 7.81
N THR A 265 -0.36 30.76 7.61
CA THR A 265 -0.85 29.59 8.33
C THR A 265 -1.41 28.58 7.36
N ILE A 266 -0.93 27.34 7.44
CA ILE A 266 -1.40 26.20 6.65
C ILE A 266 -2.32 25.37 7.52
N LEU A 267 -3.52 25.09 7.02
CA LEU A 267 -4.49 24.18 7.62
C LEU A 267 -4.59 22.94 6.72
N ALA A 268 -3.97 21.83 7.13
CA ALA A 268 -4.00 20.59 6.40
C ALA A 268 -5.09 19.66 6.98
N ILE A 269 -6.13 19.37 6.21
CA ILE A 269 -7.14 18.37 6.58
C ILE A 269 -6.66 17.01 6.09
N GLN A 270 -6.37 16.12 7.02
CA GLN A 270 -5.72 14.86 6.73
C GLN A 270 -6.36 13.70 7.51
N GLY A 271 -5.91 12.48 7.27
CA GLY A 271 -6.28 11.29 8.03
C GLY A 271 -5.15 10.27 8.02
N SER A 272 -4.95 9.56 9.12
CA SER A 272 -3.94 8.49 9.23
C SER A 272 -4.16 7.35 8.23
N TRP A 273 -5.35 7.26 7.66
CA TRP A 273 -5.75 6.28 6.66
C TRP A 273 -5.41 6.70 5.22
N CYS A 274 -4.91 7.90 5.01
CA CYS A 274 -4.72 8.50 3.68
C CYS A 274 -3.22 8.54 3.31
N PRO A 275 -2.73 7.67 2.43
CA PRO A 275 -1.33 7.66 2.02
C PRO A 275 -0.83 8.98 1.43
N ASN A 276 -1.64 9.66 0.61
CA ASN A 276 -1.29 10.97 0.05
C ASN A 276 -1.12 12.02 1.15
N CYS A 277 -1.94 11.94 2.22
CA CYS A 277 -1.80 12.84 3.36
C CYS A 277 -0.49 12.61 4.13
N MET A 278 -0.01 11.37 4.16
CA MET A 278 1.30 11.05 4.76
C MET A 278 2.46 11.63 3.97
N ASP A 279 2.34 11.66 2.65
CA ASP A 279 3.34 12.29 1.77
C ASP A 279 3.31 13.81 1.93
N GLU A 280 2.13 14.42 1.93
CA GLU A 280 1.94 15.85 2.20
C GLU A 280 2.48 16.24 3.58
N GLY A 281 2.18 15.45 4.62
CA GLY A 281 2.66 15.71 5.97
C GLY A 281 4.19 15.78 6.07
N ARG A 282 4.92 14.94 5.33
CA ARG A 282 6.39 15.02 5.27
C ARG A 282 6.87 16.33 4.64
N VAL A 283 6.21 16.80 3.59
CA VAL A 283 6.51 18.07 2.93
C VAL A 283 6.21 19.24 3.86
N LEU A 284 5.09 19.20 4.57
CA LEU A 284 4.70 20.23 5.54
C LEU A 284 5.66 20.30 6.73
N ASP A 285 6.12 19.15 7.25
CA ASP A 285 7.16 19.11 8.30
C ASP A 285 8.47 19.74 7.81
N GLN A 286 8.87 19.43 6.56
CA GLN A 286 10.05 20.05 5.95
C GLN A 286 9.90 21.56 5.86
N TYR A 287 8.79 22.08 5.36
CA TYR A 287 8.53 23.51 5.27
C TYR A 287 8.50 24.17 6.65
N TYR A 288 7.82 23.56 7.62
CA TYR A 288 7.79 24.08 8.99
C TYR A 288 9.19 24.27 9.59
N ARG A 289 10.09 23.32 9.37
CA ARG A 289 11.49 23.40 9.79
C ARG A 289 12.29 24.43 9.01
N GLU A 290 12.11 24.47 7.68
CA GLU A 290 12.83 25.39 6.79
C GLU A 290 12.48 26.85 7.08
N PHE A 291 11.24 27.13 7.35
CA PHE A 291 10.77 28.49 7.67
C PHE A 291 10.94 28.91 9.13
N GLU A 292 11.53 28.05 9.98
CA GLU A 292 11.95 28.37 11.36
C GLU A 292 10.92 29.15 12.19
N GLY A 293 9.64 28.79 12.09
CA GLY A 293 8.54 29.44 12.81
C GLY A 293 8.00 30.73 12.15
N ALA A 294 8.42 31.05 10.92
CA ALA A 294 7.80 32.13 10.15
C ALA A 294 6.41 31.74 9.63
N ILE A 295 6.06 30.45 9.68
CA ILE A 295 4.73 29.93 9.35
C ILE A 295 4.17 29.12 10.52
N ASP A 296 2.83 28.98 10.58
CA ASP A 296 2.15 27.97 11.40
C ASP A 296 1.58 26.87 10.51
N VAL A 297 1.61 25.62 11.01
CA VAL A 297 1.01 24.46 10.35
C VAL A 297 0.13 23.73 11.35
N PHE A 298 -1.14 23.54 11.00
CA PHE A 298 -2.10 22.76 11.77
C PHE A 298 -2.54 21.55 10.96
N GLY A 299 -2.26 20.34 11.43
CA GLY A 299 -2.84 19.11 10.92
C GLY A 299 -4.19 18.87 11.60
N LEU A 300 -5.27 18.87 10.82
CA LEU A 300 -6.63 18.57 11.28
C LEU A 300 -6.94 17.12 10.89
N SER A 301 -6.83 16.20 11.85
CA SER A 301 -7.01 14.77 11.58
C SER A 301 -8.50 14.42 11.54
N TYR A 302 -8.94 13.84 10.42
CA TYR A 302 -10.28 13.28 10.22
C TYR A 302 -10.19 11.76 10.21
N GLU A 303 -10.56 11.13 11.34
CA GLU A 303 -10.40 9.69 11.53
C GLU A 303 -11.72 8.92 11.46
N TYR A 304 -11.75 7.82 10.70
CA TYR A 304 -12.92 6.95 10.64
C TYR A 304 -13.21 6.22 11.96
N SER A 305 -12.19 5.93 12.74
CA SER A 305 -12.32 5.16 13.99
C SER A 305 -12.72 6.01 15.18
N GLY A 306 -12.68 7.32 15.08
CA GLY A 306 -12.93 8.24 16.21
C GLY A 306 -11.93 8.10 17.35
N THR A 307 -10.77 7.50 17.14
CA THR A 307 -9.72 7.31 18.15
C THR A 307 -8.51 8.17 17.82
N LEU A 308 -8.11 8.99 18.78
CA LEU A 308 -6.89 9.80 18.70
C LEU A 308 -5.60 8.95 18.66
N GLU A 309 -5.67 7.69 19.08
CA GLU A 309 -4.52 6.76 19.10
C GLU A 309 -4.00 6.39 17.71
N LYS A 310 -4.77 6.67 16.65
CA LYS A 310 -4.41 6.37 15.26
C LYS A 310 -4.03 7.62 14.45
N ALA A 311 -4.21 8.78 15.00
CA ALA A 311 -3.85 10.06 14.38
C ALA A 311 -2.34 10.44 14.67
#